data_d0a89b59e3dce6fbd8895aeb9d9419c1
#
_entry.id   d0a89b59e3dce6fbd8895aeb9d9419c1
#
_cell.length_a   1.000
_cell.length_b   1.000
_cell.length_c   1.000
_cell.angle_alpha   90.00
_cell.angle_beta   90.00
_cell.angle_gamma   90.00
#
_symmetry.space_group_name_H-M   'P 1'
#
loop_
_entity.id
_entity.type
_entity.pdbx_description
1 polymer ?
#
loop_
_entity_poly.entity_id
_entity_poly.type
_entity_poly.pdbx_seq_one_letter_code
_entity_poly.pdbx_strand_id
1 'polypeptide(L)'
;MGFTAESYAKTAASFDNPDFVAVAVHSYRHRHRAVAGDPAYAAIEARLAARPMITVPSLVLHGAEDGVDPPGNSAGCARHFTQLLARKVVPISGHFLPRESPAEILAAIHLLVSTH
;
A
#
# COMPACT_ATOMS: atom_id res chain seq x y z
N MET A 1 3.06 7.12 17.90
CA MET A 1 3.57 8.46 17.50
C MET A 1 2.38 9.23 16.92
N GLY A 2 1.93 10.29 17.61
CA GLY A 2 0.70 11.01 17.20
C GLY A 2 0.95 11.94 15.99
N PHE A 3 -0.11 12.23 15.27
CA PHE A 3 -0.14 13.30 14.28
C PHE A 3 0.09 14.65 14.96
N THR A 4 1.11 15.41 14.55
CA THR A 4 1.33 16.78 15.01
C THR A 4 0.60 17.77 14.09
N ALA A 5 0.26 18.94 14.61
CA ALA A 5 -0.33 20.03 13.82
C ALA A 5 0.56 20.40 12.62
N GLU A 6 1.89 20.40 12.79
CA GLU A 6 2.85 20.67 11.72
C GLU A 6 2.82 19.60 10.64
N SER A 7 2.79 18.31 11.03
CA SER A 7 2.71 17.22 10.05
C SER A 7 1.39 17.19 9.30
N TYR A 8 0.30 17.60 9.96
CA TYR A 8 -1.00 17.76 9.32
C TYR A 8 -0.98 18.91 8.31
N ALA A 9 -0.43 20.07 8.68
CA ALA A 9 -0.37 21.23 7.79
C ALA A 9 0.37 20.93 6.48
N LYS A 10 1.48 20.18 6.54
CA LYS A 10 2.21 19.75 5.34
C LYS A 10 1.36 18.89 4.41
N THR A 11 0.56 18.00 4.97
CA THR A 11 -0.34 17.13 4.18
C THR A 11 -1.55 17.90 3.67
N ALA A 12 -2.11 18.78 4.52
CA ALA A 12 -3.30 19.56 4.19
C ALA A 12 -3.09 20.52 3.01
N ALA A 13 -1.87 21.00 2.79
CA ALA A 13 -1.53 21.83 1.64
C ALA A 13 -1.85 21.16 0.28
N SER A 14 -1.84 19.82 0.21
CA SER A 14 -2.25 19.11 -1.01
C SER A 14 -3.75 19.19 -1.29
N PHE A 15 -4.57 19.50 -0.29
CA PHE A 15 -6.02 19.64 -0.47
C PHE A 15 -6.42 20.95 -1.20
N ASP A 16 -5.48 21.91 -1.26
CA ASP A 16 -5.67 23.16 -1.99
C ASP A 16 -5.61 22.96 -3.52
N ASN A 17 -5.18 21.80 -3.99
CA ASN A 17 -5.24 21.44 -5.40
C ASN A 17 -6.71 21.36 -5.85
N PRO A 18 -7.14 22.15 -6.85
CA PRO A 18 -8.54 22.17 -7.32
C PRO A 18 -9.02 20.80 -7.81
N ASP A 19 -8.12 19.94 -8.29
CA ASP A 19 -8.45 18.61 -8.80
C ASP A 19 -8.47 17.54 -7.69
N PHE A 20 -8.06 17.87 -6.46
CA PHE A 20 -7.89 16.89 -5.39
C PHE A 20 -9.15 16.05 -5.17
N VAL A 21 -10.29 16.69 -5.00
CA VAL A 21 -11.56 15.99 -4.72
C VAL A 21 -11.95 15.08 -5.88
N ALA A 22 -11.88 15.62 -7.11
CA ALA A 22 -12.27 14.88 -8.32
C ALA A 22 -11.39 13.63 -8.51
N VAL A 23 -10.06 13.79 -8.38
CA VAL A 23 -9.10 12.69 -8.51
C VAL A 23 -9.27 11.65 -7.40
N ALA A 24 -9.40 12.08 -6.15
CA ALA A 24 -9.58 11.18 -5.02
C ALA A 24 -10.87 10.36 -5.14
N VAL A 25 -12.00 11.02 -5.43
CA VAL A 25 -13.30 10.35 -5.61
C VAL A 25 -13.26 9.38 -6.79
N HIS A 26 -12.69 9.79 -7.93
CA HIS A 26 -12.56 8.94 -9.10
C HIS A 26 -11.71 7.71 -8.80
N SER A 27 -10.58 7.87 -8.12
CA SER A 27 -9.67 6.78 -7.72
C SER A 27 -10.41 5.69 -6.92
N TYR A 28 -11.21 6.08 -5.93
CA TYR A 28 -12.01 5.14 -5.14
C TYR A 28 -13.10 4.47 -5.98
N ARG A 29 -13.85 5.23 -6.80
CA ARG A 29 -14.91 4.69 -7.66
C ARG A 29 -14.34 3.70 -8.68
N HIS A 30 -13.19 4.01 -9.28
CA HIS A 30 -12.52 3.11 -10.22
C HIS A 30 -12.06 1.82 -9.53
N ARG A 31 -11.41 1.92 -8.36
CA ARG A 31 -10.99 0.76 -7.58
C ARG A 31 -12.15 -0.19 -7.27
N HIS A 32 -13.32 0.35 -6.97
CA HIS A 32 -14.53 -0.42 -6.69
C HIS A 32 -15.37 -0.73 -7.95
N ARG A 33 -14.83 -0.49 -9.15
CA ARG A 33 -15.48 -0.76 -10.45
C ARG A 33 -16.81 -0.02 -10.66
N ALA A 34 -16.99 1.11 -9.99
CA ALA A 34 -18.18 1.95 -10.14
C ALA A 34 -18.08 2.92 -11.33
N VAL A 35 -16.86 3.14 -11.85
CA VAL A 35 -16.61 3.94 -13.06
C VAL A 35 -15.52 3.28 -13.90
N ALA A 36 -15.54 3.53 -15.21
CA ALA A 36 -14.48 3.08 -16.12
C ALA A 36 -13.17 3.86 -15.86
N GLY A 37 -12.03 3.20 -16.11
CA GLY A 37 -10.73 3.83 -16.16
C GLY A 37 -10.46 4.49 -17.53
N ASP A 38 -9.30 5.11 -17.66
CA ASP A 38 -8.83 5.66 -18.92
C ASP A 38 -8.53 4.52 -19.91
N PRO A 39 -9.11 4.53 -21.12
CA PRO A 39 -8.86 3.50 -22.14
C PRO A 39 -7.37 3.30 -22.50
N ALA A 40 -6.53 4.33 -22.32
CA ALA A 40 -5.09 4.24 -22.54
C ALA A 40 -4.42 3.18 -21.65
N TYR A 41 -5.00 2.87 -20.50
CA TYR A 41 -4.48 1.87 -19.55
C TYR A 41 -5.21 0.52 -19.60
N ALA A 42 -6.16 0.32 -20.50
CA ALA A 42 -6.99 -0.88 -20.57
C ALA A 42 -6.16 -2.19 -20.66
N ALA A 43 -5.06 -2.18 -21.40
CA ALA A 43 -4.17 -3.34 -21.52
C ALA A 43 -3.45 -3.67 -20.19
N ILE A 44 -3.05 -2.66 -19.42
CA ILE A 44 -2.44 -2.84 -18.10
C ILE A 44 -3.48 -3.33 -17.10
N GLU A 45 -4.67 -2.76 -17.12
CA GLU A 45 -5.81 -3.17 -16.28
C GLU A 45 -6.18 -4.65 -16.52
N ALA A 46 -6.22 -5.09 -17.77
CA ALA A 46 -6.49 -6.49 -18.13
C ALA A 46 -5.40 -7.44 -17.58
N ARG A 47 -4.12 -7.04 -17.65
CA ARG A 47 -3.01 -7.83 -17.09
C ARG A 47 -3.11 -7.92 -15.56
N LEU A 48 -3.44 -6.83 -14.89
CA LEU A 48 -3.61 -6.81 -13.42
C LEU A 48 -4.84 -7.61 -12.97
N ALA A 49 -5.93 -7.58 -13.76
CA ALA A 49 -7.13 -8.37 -13.48
C ALA A 49 -6.88 -9.88 -13.51
N ALA A 50 -5.91 -10.33 -14.31
CA ALA A 50 -5.46 -11.73 -14.36
C ALA A 50 -4.68 -12.16 -13.10
N ARG A 51 -4.33 -11.22 -12.21
CA ARG A 51 -3.58 -11.46 -10.96
C ARG A 51 -2.30 -12.28 -11.18
N PRO A 52 -1.38 -11.81 -12.03
CA PRO A 52 -0.13 -12.54 -12.27
C PRO A 52 0.65 -12.71 -10.97
N MET A 53 1.44 -13.78 -10.89
CA MET A 53 2.34 -14.01 -9.76
C MET A 53 3.40 -12.90 -9.68
N ILE A 54 3.72 -12.47 -8.47
CA ILE A 54 4.83 -11.57 -8.20
C ILE A 54 6.10 -12.43 -8.14
N THR A 55 7.01 -12.21 -9.09
CA THR A 55 8.19 -13.05 -9.29
C THR A 55 9.48 -12.49 -8.71
N VAL A 56 9.45 -11.26 -8.23
CA VAL A 56 10.60 -10.62 -7.57
C VAL A 56 10.64 -10.97 -6.08
N PRO A 57 11.82 -11.01 -5.42
CA PRO A 57 11.92 -11.15 -3.98
C PRO A 57 11.09 -10.10 -3.27
N SER A 58 10.27 -10.53 -2.35
CA SER A 58 9.26 -9.67 -1.74
C SER A 58 9.17 -9.88 -0.23
N LEU A 59 8.85 -8.80 0.48
CA LEU A 59 8.46 -8.81 1.88
C LEU A 59 7.08 -8.17 2.02
N VAL A 60 6.23 -8.76 2.83
CA VAL A 60 4.93 -8.18 3.18
C VAL A 60 4.96 -7.75 4.64
N LEU A 61 4.73 -6.46 4.87
CA LEU A 61 4.59 -5.87 6.21
C LEU A 61 3.16 -5.39 6.40
N HIS A 62 2.59 -5.67 7.56
CA HIS A 62 1.24 -5.28 7.90
C HIS A 62 1.18 -4.77 9.34
N GLY A 63 0.52 -3.65 9.60
CA GLY A 63 0.36 -3.13 10.96
C GLY A 63 -0.61 -4.00 11.77
N ALA A 64 -0.24 -4.32 13.01
CA ALA A 64 -1.10 -5.12 13.90
C ALA A 64 -2.40 -4.40 14.27
N GLU A 65 -2.36 -3.07 14.31
CA GLU A 65 -3.46 -2.17 14.69
C GLU A 65 -4.11 -1.49 13.47
N ASP A 66 -3.95 -2.08 12.27
CA ASP A 66 -4.56 -1.53 11.06
C ASP A 66 -6.09 -1.69 11.12
N GLY A 67 -6.77 -0.57 11.37
CA GLY A 67 -8.22 -0.49 11.46
C GLY A 67 -8.90 -0.29 10.09
N VAL A 68 -8.14 -0.04 9.03
CA VAL A 68 -8.65 0.12 7.66
C VAL A 68 -8.65 -1.21 6.92
N ASP A 69 -7.54 -1.94 7.01
CA ASP A 69 -7.35 -3.26 6.41
C ASP A 69 -6.75 -4.20 7.46
N PRO A 70 -7.56 -4.98 8.17
CA PRO A 70 -7.09 -5.82 9.27
C PRO A 70 -6.01 -6.81 8.83
N PRO A 71 -4.98 -7.09 9.66
CA PRO A 71 -3.82 -7.92 9.29
C PRO A 71 -4.17 -9.34 8.89
N GLY A 72 -5.35 -9.84 9.26
CA GLY A 72 -5.88 -11.11 8.77
C GLY A 72 -6.05 -11.17 7.26
N ASN A 73 -6.32 -10.05 6.60
CA ASN A 73 -6.53 -9.97 5.16
C ASN A 73 -5.27 -10.30 4.36
N SER A 74 -4.08 -10.06 4.91
CA SER A 74 -2.81 -10.44 4.28
C SER A 74 -2.32 -11.85 4.67
N ALA A 75 -3.03 -12.59 5.53
CA ALA A 75 -2.55 -13.89 6.03
C ALA A 75 -2.29 -14.91 4.90
N GLY A 76 -3.11 -14.89 3.85
CA GLY A 76 -2.97 -15.79 2.71
C GLY A 76 -2.17 -15.22 1.53
N CYS A 77 -1.41 -14.15 1.70
CA CYS A 77 -0.76 -13.45 0.58
C CYS A 77 0.30 -14.28 -0.14
N ALA A 78 0.91 -15.28 0.52
CA ALA A 78 1.99 -16.11 -0.05
C ALA A 78 1.63 -16.73 -1.41
N ARG A 79 0.36 -17.04 -1.64
CA ARG A 79 -0.12 -17.61 -2.91
C ARG A 79 0.06 -16.69 -4.14
N HIS A 80 0.38 -15.43 -3.92
CA HIS A 80 0.57 -14.44 -5.00
C HIS A 80 2.04 -14.19 -5.35
N PHE A 81 2.97 -14.85 -4.64
CA PHE A 81 4.40 -14.64 -4.80
C PHE A 81 5.10 -15.95 -5.15
N THR A 82 6.12 -15.88 -6.00
CA THR A 82 7.06 -16.99 -6.21
C THR A 82 8.23 -16.93 -5.23
N GLN A 83 8.55 -15.73 -4.72
CA GLN A 83 9.68 -15.47 -3.82
C GLN A 83 9.26 -14.54 -2.67
N LEU A 84 8.33 -14.98 -1.84
CA LEU A 84 8.00 -14.28 -0.60
C LEU A 84 9.01 -14.66 0.48
N LEU A 85 9.89 -13.73 0.85
CA LEU A 85 10.90 -13.95 1.90
C LEU A 85 10.26 -14.03 3.28
N ALA A 86 9.33 -13.13 3.57
CA ALA A 86 8.55 -13.15 4.81
C ALA A 86 7.27 -12.32 4.70
N ARG A 87 6.29 -12.66 5.53
CA ARG A 87 5.19 -11.80 5.94
C ARG A 87 5.36 -11.47 7.42
N LYS A 88 5.43 -10.20 7.77
CA LYS A 88 5.58 -9.73 9.15
C LYS A 88 4.39 -8.84 9.54
N VAL A 89 3.79 -9.14 10.68
CA VAL A 89 2.84 -8.25 11.34
C VAL A 89 3.62 -7.41 12.35
N VAL A 90 3.59 -6.09 12.16
CA VAL A 90 4.37 -5.12 12.95
C VAL A 90 3.53 -4.66 14.14
N PRO A 91 3.97 -4.92 15.39
CA PRO A 91 3.23 -4.50 16.58
C PRO A 91 3.09 -2.98 16.66
N ILE A 92 2.04 -2.51 17.32
CA ILE A 92 1.83 -1.07 17.64
C ILE A 92 1.89 -0.17 16.39
N SER A 93 1.47 -0.69 15.25
CA SER A 93 1.45 0.04 13.98
C SER A 93 0.11 -0.16 13.29
N GLY A 94 -0.43 0.92 12.76
CA GLY A 94 -1.67 0.94 11.98
C GLY A 94 -1.44 0.89 10.47
N HIS A 95 -2.27 1.63 9.76
CA HIS A 95 -2.33 1.60 8.28
C HIS A 95 -1.13 2.27 7.59
N PHE A 96 -0.50 3.24 8.23
CA PHE A 96 0.59 4.03 7.64
C PHE A 96 1.96 3.57 8.13
N LEU A 97 2.30 2.31 7.94
CA LEU A 97 3.55 1.69 8.38
C LEU A 97 4.82 2.52 8.12
N PRO A 98 5.03 3.12 6.92
CA PRO A 98 6.25 3.92 6.69
C PRO A 98 6.39 5.11 7.62
N ARG A 99 5.27 5.62 8.12
CA ARG A 99 5.22 6.75 9.04
C ARG A 99 5.25 6.32 10.50
N GLU A 100 4.58 5.22 10.81
CA GLU A 100 4.39 4.73 12.17
C GLU A 100 5.57 3.88 12.66
N SER A 101 6.17 3.13 11.75
CA SER A 101 7.31 2.23 12.03
C SER A 101 8.39 2.31 10.93
N PRO A 102 9.01 3.48 10.70
CA PRO A 102 10.00 3.65 9.63
C PRO A 102 11.21 2.72 9.77
N ALA A 103 11.61 2.36 11.00
CA ALA A 103 12.71 1.44 11.24
C ALA A 103 12.43 0.04 10.67
N GLU A 104 11.19 -0.45 10.76
CA GLU A 104 10.78 -1.73 10.20
C GLU A 104 10.80 -1.71 8.67
N ILE A 105 10.41 -0.59 8.07
CA ILE A 105 10.50 -0.40 6.62
C ILE A 105 11.97 -0.40 6.16
N LEU A 106 12.84 0.34 6.86
CA LEU A 106 14.27 0.38 6.54
C LEU A 106 14.92 -1.00 6.67
N ALA A 107 14.60 -1.75 7.73
CA ALA A 107 15.09 -3.11 7.91
C ALA A 107 14.64 -4.04 6.77
N ALA A 108 13.39 -3.92 6.32
CA ALA A 108 12.87 -4.70 5.20
C ALA A 108 13.57 -4.34 3.87
N ILE A 109 13.82 -3.05 3.62
CA ILE A 109 14.57 -2.60 2.43
C ILE A 109 16.00 -3.15 2.46
N HIS A 110 16.69 -3.03 3.61
CA HIS A 110 18.05 -3.56 3.75
C HIS A 110 18.11 -5.06 3.50
N LEU A 111 17.15 -5.81 4.03
CA LEU A 111 17.07 -7.26 3.78
C LEU A 111 16.91 -7.56 2.30
N LEU A 112 16.00 -6.88 1.59
CA LEU A 112 15.78 -7.07 0.16
C LEU A 112 17.02 -6.75 -0.68
N VAL A 113 17.73 -5.67 -0.34
CA VAL A 113 18.96 -5.26 -1.07
C VAL A 113 20.12 -6.21 -0.80
N SER A 114 20.19 -6.80 0.40
CA SER A 114 21.27 -7.73 0.78
C SER A 114 21.09 -9.14 0.23
N THR A 115 19.94 -9.48 -0.31
CA THR A 115 19.64 -10.79 -0.91
C THR A 115 19.93 -10.84 -2.42
N HIS A 116 20.47 -9.77 -2.97
CA HIS A 116 20.92 -9.62 -4.37
C HIS A 116 22.42 -9.42 -4.43
#